data_ff167b213e0d460aa789fd69d232e3bf
#
_entry.id   ff167b213e0d460aa789fd69d232e3bf
#
_cell.length_a   1.000
_cell.length_b   1.000
_cell.length_c   1.000
_cell.angle_alpha   90.00
_cell.angle_beta   90.00
_cell.angle_gamma   90.00
#
_symmetry.space_group_name_H-M   'P 1'
#
loop_
_entity.id
_entity.type
_entity.pdbx_description
1 polymer ?
#
loop_
_entity_poly.entity_id
_entity_poly.type
_entity_poly.pdbx_seq_one_letter_code
_entity_poly.pdbx_strand_id
1 'polypeptide(L)'
;MKGYENVDEQKLLGLFCSKGSLTAMPLLKHDKVFAADSHKAIYINAEVCQGKYERTDCFDVKIPPVEQELNIPLLSLQKAYDSLPKVEDEEYDQEDCTECDGTGYVEWEYQDKKGHIHYNDFDCPICNGRSFFKLNIRKCCRPEYNAVIELAGFFINNEHIKAIIDALLLLGKDHITLLSKAKKDCVVFAYFRIDENITIVVAPYCDFNKILADAKVEL
;
A
#
# COMPACT_ATOMS: atom_id res chain seq x y z
N MET A 1 8.69 -17.17 7.65
CA MET A 1 7.44 -17.41 8.43
C MET A 1 7.27 -18.92 8.65
N LYS A 2 6.85 -19.35 9.84
CA LYS A 2 6.61 -20.77 10.13
C LYS A 2 5.45 -21.30 9.27
N GLY A 3 5.65 -22.39 8.54
CA GLY A 3 4.67 -22.87 7.54
C GLY A 3 4.70 -22.16 6.17
N TYR A 4 5.60 -21.17 6.01
CA TYR A 4 5.77 -20.40 4.76
C TYR A 4 7.27 -20.27 4.48
N GLU A 5 7.94 -21.38 4.26
CA GLU A 5 9.40 -21.52 4.29
C GLU A 5 10.14 -20.75 3.21
N ASN A 6 9.64 -20.13 2.29
CA ASN A 6 10.32 -19.32 1.27
C ASN A 6 9.71 -17.91 1.13
N VAL A 7 8.90 -17.48 2.12
CA VAL A 7 8.25 -16.19 2.07
C VAL A 7 9.10 -15.15 2.77
N ASP A 8 9.43 -14.08 2.05
CA ASP A 8 10.01 -12.87 2.62
C ASP A 8 8.93 -12.11 3.40
N GLU A 9 8.93 -12.29 4.73
CA GLU A 9 7.98 -11.70 5.65
C GLU A 9 8.00 -10.16 5.61
N GLN A 10 9.19 -9.56 5.49
CA GLN A 10 9.34 -8.10 5.44
C GLN A 10 8.79 -7.55 4.13
N LYS A 11 9.03 -8.23 3.03
CA LYS A 11 8.48 -7.86 1.73
C LYS A 11 6.96 -7.96 1.72
N LEU A 12 6.39 -9.03 2.30
CA LEU A 12 4.94 -9.22 2.39
C LEU A 12 4.28 -8.10 3.21
N LEU A 13 4.80 -7.82 4.41
CA LEU A 13 4.28 -6.76 5.27
C LEU A 13 4.48 -5.37 4.64
N GLY A 14 5.60 -5.16 3.96
CA GLY A 14 5.92 -3.92 3.26
C GLY A 14 4.92 -3.52 2.16
N LEU A 15 4.20 -4.48 1.56
CA LEU A 15 3.11 -4.18 0.60
C LEU A 15 1.95 -3.38 1.23
N PHE A 16 1.84 -3.41 2.55
CA PHE A 16 0.73 -2.82 3.30
C PHE A 16 1.15 -1.67 4.21
N CYS A 17 2.44 -1.40 4.35
CA CYS A 17 2.93 -0.26 5.12
C CYS A 17 2.77 1.06 4.36
N SER A 18 2.50 2.14 5.09
CA SER A 18 2.52 3.49 4.53
C SER A 18 3.93 4.09 4.55
N LYS A 19 4.23 4.95 3.59
CA LYS A 19 5.47 5.73 3.61
C LYS A 19 5.29 6.96 4.51
N GLY A 20 6.11 7.07 5.57
CA GLY A 20 6.22 8.31 6.35
C GLY A 20 5.16 8.54 7.45
N SER A 21 4.50 7.50 7.96
CA SER A 21 3.53 7.59 9.07
C SER A 21 3.88 6.64 10.23
N LEU A 22 3.10 6.70 11.32
CA LEU A 22 3.19 5.75 12.46
C LEU A 22 3.01 4.29 12.04
N THR A 23 2.43 4.04 10.86
CA THR A 23 2.25 2.72 10.25
C THR A 23 3.28 2.41 9.17
N ALA A 24 4.42 3.13 9.17
CA ALA A 24 5.54 2.87 8.25
C ALA A 24 6.21 1.51 8.51
N MET A 25 6.05 0.96 9.70
CA MET A 25 6.59 -0.34 10.11
C MET A 25 5.49 -1.27 10.62
N PRO A 26 5.63 -2.59 10.44
CA PRO A 26 4.72 -3.56 11.02
C PRO A 26 4.73 -3.52 12.55
N LEU A 27 3.57 -3.69 13.17
CA LEU A 27 3.36 -3.64 14.61
C LEU A 27 2.71 -4.93 15.12
N LEU A 28 2.91 -5.21 16.41
CA LEU A 28 2.28 -6.34 17.11
C LEU A 28 1.15 -5.84 18.00
N LYS A 29 -0.05 -6.38 17.83
CA LYS A 29 -1.16 -6.18 18.76
C LYS A 29 -1.81 -7.51 19.12
N HIS A 30 -1.93 -7.77 20.41
CA HIS A 30 -2.37 -9.06 20.95
C HIS A 30 -1.54 -10.21 20.36
N ASP A 31 -2.18 -11.06 19.58
CA ASP A 31 -1.63 -12.25 18.93
C ASP A 31 -1.40 -12.06 17.41
N LYS A 32 -1.50 -10.84 16.90
CA LYS A 32 -1.38 -10.54 15.47
C LYS A 32 -0.31 -9.50 15.17
N VAL A 33 0.52 -9.80 14.18
CA VAL A 33 1.35 -8.81 13.50
C VAL A 33 0.50 -8.18 12.41
N PHE A 34 0.51 -6.86 12.33
CA PHE A 34 -0.19 -6.15 11.27
C PHE A 34 0.68 -5.08 10.63
N ALA A 35 0.47 -4.88 9.35
CA ALA A 35 0.96 -3.74 8.59
C ALA A 35 -0.24 -3.06 7.94
N ALA A 36 -0.26 -1.73 7.98
CA ALA A 36 -1.40 -0.97 7.48
C ALA A 36 -0.96 0.36 6.87
N ASP A 37 -1.73 0.82 5.92
CA ASP A 37 -1.81 2.23 5.54
C ASP A 37 -3.24 2.74 5.82
N SER A 38 -3.60 3.93 5.33
CA SER A 38 -4.93 4.49 5.55
C SER A 38 -6.07 3.73 4.85
N HIS A 39 -5.77 2.81 3.92
CA HIS A 39 -6.76 2.19 3.05
C HIS A 39 -6.69 0.66 2.97
N LYS A 40 -5.58 0.07 3.34
CA LYS A 40 -5.40 -1.38 3.35
C LYS A 40 -4.59 -1.84 4.55
N ALA A 41 -4.82 -3.07 4.97
CA ALA A 41 -4.06 -3.69 6.04
C ALA A 41 -3.93 -5.20 5.81
N ILE A 42 -2.85 -5.78 6.33
CA ILE A 42 -2.66 -7.23 6.45
C ILE A 42 -2.48 -7.59 7.92
N TYR A 43 -3.11 -8.67 8.34
CA TYR A 43 -3.03 -9.25 9.68
C TYR A 43 -2.51 -10.67 9.57
N ILE A 44 -1.47 -10.98 10.34
CA ILE A 44 -0.82 -12.29 10.35
C ILE A 44 -0.77 -12.77 11.81
N ASN A 45 -1.15 -14.01 12.09
CA ASN A 45 -0.99 -14.59 13.41
C ASN A 45 0.48 -14.54 13.84
N ALA A 46 0.76 -13.98 15.01
CA ALA A 46 2.13 -13.73 15.47
C ALA A 46 2.95 -15.03 15.63
N GLU A 47 2.29 -16.15 15.91
CA GLU A 47 2.93 -17.46 16.08
C GLU A 47 3.60 -18.02 14.81
N VAL A 48 3.17 -17.54 13.61
CA VAL A 48 3.78 -17.92 12.33
C VAL A 48 4.85 -16.91 11.87
N CYS A 49 4.93 -15.73 12.48
CA CYS A 49 5.93 -14.72 12.18
C CYS A 49 7.28 -15.06 12.81
N GLN A 50 8.37 -14.60 12.19
CA GLN A 50 9.75 -14.79 12.67
C GLN A 50 10.38 -13.47 13.12
N GLY A 51 9.87 -12.33 12.62
CA GLY A 51 10.34 -10.99 12.97
C GLY A 51 10.02 -10.63 14.43
N LYS A 52 10.72 -9.60 14.91
CA LYS A 52 10.39 -8.94 16.19
C LYS A 52 9.67 -7.64 15.88
N TYR A 53 8.50 -7.46 16.47
CA TYR A 53 7.63 -6.32 16.22
C TYR A 53 7.36 -5.55 17.50
N GLU A 54 7.32 -4.22 17.39
CA GLU A 54 6.94 -3.36 18.50
C GLU A 54 5.46 -3.53 18.83
N ARG A 55 5.16 -3.56 20.13
CA ARG A 55 3.78 -3.64 20.61
C ARG A 55 3.11 -2.27 20.52
N THR A 56 1.84 -2.27 20.14
CA THR A 56 1.01 -1.06 20.14
C THR A 56 -0.33 -1.32 20.78
N ASP A 57 -0.85 -0.29 21.47
CA ASP A 57 -2.23 -0.24 21.95
C ASP A 57 -3.13 0.59 21.02
N CYS A 58 -2.54 1.30 20.07
CA CYS A 58 -3.25 2.03 19.03
C CYS A 58 -3.83 1.04 18.01
N PHE A 59 -5.00 1.31 17.47
CA PHE A 59 -5.71 0.52 16.46
C PHE A 59 -6.44 -0.73 17.00
N ASP A 60 -7.75 -0.61 17.17
CA ASP A 60 -8.64 -1.75 17.35
C ASP A 60 -9.17 -2.23 16.00
N VAL A 61 -8.62 -3.32 15.51
CA VAL A 61 -9.19 -3.96 14.33
C VAL A 61 -10.11 -5.09 14.77
N LYS A 62 -11.39 -4.81 14.68
CA LYS A 62 -12.41 -5.86 14.81
C LYS A 62 -12.59 -6.50 13.45
N ILE A 63 -12.11 -7.74 13.30
CA ILE A 63 -12.49 -8.57 12.16
C ILE A 63 -13.98 -8.85 12.30
N PRO A 64 -14.83 -8.43 11.36
CA PRO A 64 -16.27 -8.65 11.45
C PRO A 64 -16.60 -10.13 11.30
N PRO A 65 -17.81 -10.54 11.71
CA PRO A 65 -18.27 -11.89 11.43
C PRO A 65 -18.30 -12.16 9.93
N VAL A 66 -18.05 -13.41 9.57
CA VAL A 66 -18.11 -13.87 8.18
C VAL A 66 -19.55 -13.74 7.66
N GLU A 67 -19.75 -12.91 6.64
CA GLU A 67 -21.05 -12.71 5.99
C GLU A 67 -21.22 -13.58 4.75
N GLN A 68 -20.10 -14.00 4.13
CA GLN A 68 -20.05 -14.91 2.98
C GLN A 68 -18.67 -15.58 2.90
N GLU A 69 -18.55 -16.60 2.07
CA GLU A 69 -17.28 -17.19 1.65
C GLU A 69 -17.27 -17.30 0.14
N LEU A 70 -16.63 -16.32 -0.52
CA LEU A 70 -16.53 -16.27 -1.96
C LEU A 70 -15.06 -16.41 -2.36
N ASN A 71 -14.73 -17.54 -2.98
CA ASN A 71 -13.38 -17.78 -3.49
C ASN A 71 -13.13 -17.01 -4.78
N ILE A 72 -12.05 -16.27 -4.81
CA ILE A 72 -11.64 -15.43 -5.94
C ILE A 72 -10.29 -15.95 -6.42
N PRO A 73 -10.22 -16.52 -7.64
CA PRO A 73 -8.96 -16.99 -8.20
C PRO A 73 -7.98 -15.84 -8.45
N LEU A 74 -6.69 -16.07 -8.17
CA LEU A 74 -5.62 -15.12 -8.49
C LEU A 74 -5.65 -14.71 -9.96
N LEU A 75 -5.90 -15.67 -10.87
CA LEU A 75 -5.97 -15.40 -12.30
C LEU A 75 -7.09 -14.41 -12.66
N SER A 76 -8.25 -14.46 -11.97
CA SER A 76 -9.34 -13.49 -12.18
C SER A 76 -8.94 -12.09 -11.75
N LEU A 77 -8.21 -11.94 -10.62
CA LEU A 77 -7.67 -10.66 -10.16
C LEU A 77 -6.65 -10.11 -11.16
N GLN A 78 -5.73 -10.95 -11.63
CA GLN A 78 -4.71 -10.57 -12.61
C GLN A 78 -5.34 -10.11 -13.92
N LYS A 79 -6.31 -10.86 -14.47
CA LYS A 79 -7.02 -10.48 -15.71
C LYS A 79 -7.71 -9.12 -15.57
N ALA A 80 -8.42 -8.89 -14.47
CA ALA A 80 -9.08 -7.60 -14.21
C ALA A 80 -8.05 -6.46 -14.12
N TYR A 81 -6.93 -6.67 -13.41
CA TYR A 81 -5.86 -5.69 -13.29
C TYR A 81 -5.17 -5.39 -14.63
N ASP A 82 -4.91 -6.42 -15.44
CA ASP A 82 -4.25 -6.28 -16.74
C ASP A 82 -5.14 -5.60 -17.79
N SER A 83 -6.46 -5.66 -17.63
CA SER A 83 -7.45 -5.03 -18.50
C SER A 83 -7.65 -3.53 -18.24
N LEU A 84 -7.07 -2.99 -17.16
CA LEU A 84 -7.19 -1.57 -16.82
C LEU A 84 -6.60 -0.66 -17.90
N PRO A 85 -7.15 0.56 -18.10
CA PRO A 85 -6.54 1.57 -18.93
C PRO A 85 -5.13 1.89 -18.43
N LYS A 86 -4.18 1.96 -19.36
CA LYS A 86 -2.76 2.18 -19.04
C LYS A 86 -2.32 3.55 -19.52
N VAL A 87 -1.48 4.20 -18.73
CA VAL A 87 -0.83 5.46 -19.05
C VAL A 87 0.69 5.26 -19.14
N GLU A 88 1.32 6.04 -20.02
CA GLU A 88 2.77 6.08 -20.06
C GLU A 88 3.32 6.71 -18.78
N ASP A 89 4.35 6.10 -18.23
CA ASP A 89 5.03 6.55 -17.03
C ASP A 89 6.54 6.25 -17.11
N GLU A 90 7.27 6.68 -16.10
CA GLU A 90 8.70 6.48 -15.98
C GLU A 90 9.04 5.74 -14.68
N GLU A 91 9.71 4.61 -14.81
CA GLU A 91 10.43 3.99 -13.69
C GLU A 91 11.85 4.53 -13.64
N TYR A 92 12.32 4.84 -12.45
CA TYR A 92 13.68 5.34 -12.21
C TYR A 92 14.18 4.94 -10.82
N ASP A 93 15.49 4.80 -10.73
CA ASP A 93 16.16 4.69 -9.44
C ASP A 93 16.30 6.08 -8.84
N GLN A 94 16.19 6.21 -7.51
CA GLN A 94 16.38 7.45 -6.79
C GLN A 94 17.74 7.46 -6.10
N GLU A 95 18.46 8.56 -6.23
CA GLU A 95 19.65 8.84 -5.45
C GLU A 95 19.45 10.19 -4.74
N ASP A 96 19.56 10.19 -3.42
CA ASP A 96 19.37 11.40 -2.63
C ASP A 96 20.43 12.45 -2.98
N CYS A 97 20.02 13.71 -2.99
CA CYS A 97 20.95 14.82 -3.22
C CYS A 97 21.86 14.98 -2.01
N THR A 98 23.15 14.81 -2.22
CA THR A 98 24.17 14.92 -1.16
C THR A 98 24.40 16.35 -0.66
N GLU A 99 24.03 17.37 -1.43
CA GLU A 99 24.14 18.78 -1.02
C GLU A 99 23.13 19.14 0.07
N CYS A 100 21.93 18.59 -0.01
CA CYS A 100 20.85 18.86 0.93
C CYS A 100 20.45 17.63 1.75
N ASP A 101 21.21 16.55 1.71
CA ASP A 101 20.93 15.29 2.39
C ASP A 101 19.49 14.79 2.15
N GLY A 102 19.00 14.94 0.91
CA GLY A 102 17.68 14.51 0.52
C GLY A 102 16.53 15.40 1.03
N THR A 103 16.79 16.56 1.63
CA THR A 103 15.71 17.46 2.12
C THR A 103 15.09 18.29 1.01
N GLY A 104 15.82 18.57 -0.05
CA GLY A 104 15.45 19.50 -1.12
C GLY A 104 15.73 20.97 -0.79
N TYR A 105 16.13 21.30 0.42
CA TYR A 105 16.35 22.65 0.89
C TYR A 105 17.76 22.82 1.45
N VAL A 106 18.29 24.04 1.34
CA VAL A 106 19.54 24.46 1.96
C VAL A 106 19.30 25.74 2.74
N GLU A 107 19.89 25.83 3.94
CA GLU A 107 19.83 27.04 4.74
C GLU A 107 20.87 28.04 4.24
N TRP A 108 20.47 29.27 4.03
CA TRP A 108 21.32 30.37 3.68
C TRP A 108 21.35 31.38 4.82
N GLU A 109 22.55 31.78 5.17
CA GLU A 109 22.84 32.84 6.15
C GLU A 109 23.30 34.12 5.42
N TYR A 110 22.69 35.25 5.76
CA TYR A 110 23.27 36.55 5.37
C TYR A 110 23.27 37.53 6.54
N GLN A 111 24.26 38.41 6.56
CA GLN A 111 24.37 39.47 7.54
C GLN A 111 23.91 40.79 6.95
N ASP A 112 22.99 41.49 7.63
CA ASP A 112 22.53 42.79 7.21
C ASP A 112 23.60 43.89 7.50
N LYS A 113 23.34 45.10 7.00
CA LYS A 113 24.25 46.23 7.20
C LYS A 113 24.40 46.66 8.67
N LYS A 114 23.57 46.18 9.57
CA LYS A 114 23.61 46.44 11.01
C LYS A 114 24.30 45.32 11.79
N GLY A 115 24.74 44.28 11.10
CA GLY A 115 25.41 43.13 11.70
C GLY A 115 24.46 42.01 12.19
N HIS A 116 23.15 42.11 11.94
CA HIS A 116 22.23 41.02 12.31
C HIS A 116 22.34 39.87 11.30
N ILE A 117 22.34 38.65 11.81
CA ILE A 117 22.36 37.43 11.01
C ILE A 117 20.92 36.98 10.78
N HIS A 118 20.62 36.68 9.54
CA HIS A 118 19.33 36.18 9.08
C HIS A 118 19.53 34.83 8.42
N TYR A 119 18.61 33.89 8.70
CA TYR A 119 18.57 32.57 8.12
C TYR A 119 17.32 32.42 7.27
N ASN A 120 17.41 31.72 6.16
CA ASN A 120 16.26 31.39 5.34
C ASN A 120 16.54 30.10 4.57
N ASP A 121 15.49 29.30 4.39
CA ASP A 121 15.54 28.07 3.59
C ASP A 121 15.23 28.41 2.14
N PHE A 122 16.04 27.87 1.24
CA PHE A 122 15.87 27.98 -0.21
C PHE A 122 15.90 26.58 -0.85
N ASP A 123 15.28 26.45 -2.00
CA ASP A 123 15.42 25.24 -2.81
C ASP A 123 16.89 24.94 -3.07
N CYS A 124 17.30 23.71 -2.83
CA CYS A 124 18.66 23.27 -3.08
C CYS A 124 19.02 23.51 -4.56
N PRO A 125 20.09 24.28 -4.85
CA PRO A 125 20.43 24.64 -6.23
C PRO A 125 20.93 23.45 -7.06
N ILE A 126 21.39 22.39 -6.40
CA ILE A 126 21.92 21.20 -7.06
C ILE A 126 20.81 20.28 -7.56
N CYS A 127 19.81 20.01 -6.74
CA CYS A 127 18.65 19.18 -7.13
C CYS A 127 17.41 20.00 -7.54
N ASN A 128 17.49 21.33 -7.51
CA ASN A 128 16.37 22.25 -7.78
C ASN A 128 15.14 21.95 -6.91
N GLY A 129 15.34 21.76 -5.61
CA GLY A 129 14.29 21.48 -4.63
C GLY A 129 13.71 20.05 -4.70
N ARG A 130 14.24 19.17 -5.56
CA ARG A 130 13.63 17.82 -5.78
C ARG A 130 14.02 16.79 -4.72
N SER A 131 14.97 17.08 -3.86
CA SER A 131 15.49 16.13 -2.85
C SER A 131 16.38 15.02 -3.41
N PHE A 132 16.15 14.57 -4.63
CA PHE A 132 16.83 13.43 -5.25
C PHE A 132 17.08 13.63 -6.75
N PHE A 133 17.91 12.76 -7.32
CA PHE A 133 18.13 12.60 -8.75
C PHE A 133 17.45 11.34 -9.26
N LYS A 134 16.87 11.41 -10.46
CA LYS A 134 16.35 10.25 -11.18
C LYS A 134 17.48 9.62 -11.98
N LEU A 135 17.77 8.35 -11.72
CA LEU A 135 18.77 7.56 -12.43
C LEU A 135 18.07 6.44 -13.21
N ASN A 136 18.73 5.93 -14.25
CA ASN A 136 18.27 4.76 -15.01
C ASN A 136 16.80 4.86 -15.45
N ILE A 137 16.37 6.02 -15.94
CA ILE A 137 14.99 6.28 -16.36
C ILE A 137 14.60 5.31 -17.47
N ARG A 138 13.50 4.58 -17.27
CA ARG A 138 12.91 3.64 -18.22
C ARG A 138 11.45 3.99 -18.45
N LYS A 139 11.03 4.04 -19.70
CA LYS A 139 9.61 4.18 -20.03
C LYS A 139 8.88 2.89 -19.68
N CYS A 140 7.78 3.00 -18.99
CA CYS A 140 6.89 1.90 -18.66
C CYS A 140 5.43 2.28 -18.94
N CYS A 141 4.54 1.31 -18.85
CA CYS A 141 3.09 1.55 -18.87
C CYS A 141 2.53 0.99 -17.58
N ARG A 142 1.80 1.80 -16.85
CA ARG A 142 1.11 1.37 -15.62
C ARG A 142 -0.38 1.68 -15.70
N PRO A 143 -1.25 1.00 -14.94
CA PRO A 143 -2.63 1.41 -14.81
C PRO A 143 -2.75 2.85 -14.35
N GLU A 144 -3.78 3.53 -14.81
CA GLU A 144 -4.09 4.88 -14.35
C GLU A 144 -4.27 4.90 -12.82
N TYR A 145 -3.69 5.90 -12.14
CA TYR A 145 -3.57 5.95 -10.68
C TYR A 145 -4.91 5.75 -9.94
N ASN A 146 -6.00 6.32 -10.47
CA ASN A 146 -7.34 6.24 -9.87
C ASN A 146 -8.23 5.16 -10.51
N ALA A 147 -7.64 4.23 -11.27
CA ALA A 147 -8.42 3.17 -11.87
C ALA A 147 -9.03 2.27 -10.78
N VAL A 148 -10.28 1.89 -10.97
CA VAL A 148 -11.09 1.16 -9.99
C VAL A 148 -11.55 -0.17 -10.57
N ILE A 149 -11.43 -1.22 -9.79
CA ILE A 149 -11.88 -2.58 -10.14
C ILE A 149 -13.12 -2.92 -9.32
N GLU A 150 -14.18 -3.36 -9.99
CA GLU A 150 -15.34 -3.95 -9.33
C GLU A 150 -15.08 -5.43 -8.96
N LEU A 151 -15.25 -5.75 -7.68
CA LEU A 151 -15.11 -7.09 -7.15
C LEU A 151 -16.27 -7.40 -6.23
N ALA A 152 -17.19 -8.26 -6.67
CA ALA A 152 -18.37 -8.71 -5.92
C ALA A 152 -19.18 -7.54 -5.28
N GLY A 153 -19.30 -6.42 -6.02
CA GLY A 153 -20.02 -5.21 -5.58
C GLY A 153 -19.15 -4.22 -4.79
N PHE A 154 -17.90 -4.55 -4.47
CA PHE A 154 -16.91 -3.59 -3.96
C PHE A 154 -16.21 -2.90 -5.13
N PHE A 155 -16.03 -1.60 -5.01
CA PHE A 155 -15.19 -0.80 -5.91
C PHE A 155 -13.84 -0.58 -5.21
N ILE A 156 -12.77 -1.15 -5.74
CA ILE A 156 -11.46 -1.19 -5.10
C ILE A 156 -10.43 -0.53 -6.00
N ASN A 157 -9.61 0.35 -5.44
CA ASN A 157 -8.50 0.98 -6.17
C ASN A 157 -7.52 -0.07 -6.69
N ASN A 158 -6.99 0.13 -7.88
CA ASN A 158 -6.08 -0.80 -8.55
C ASN A 158 -4.83 -1.13 -7.72
N GLU A 159 -4.28 -0.16 -6.97
CA GLU A 159 -3.10 -0.37 -6.12
C GLU A 159 -3.37 -1.36 -4.97
N HIS A 160 -4.61 -1.39 -4.46
CA HIS A 160 -4.98 -2.33 -3.41
C HIS A 160 -5.17 -3.74 -3.99
N ILE A 161 -5.75 -3.85 -5.18
CA ILE A 161 -5.82 -5.14 -5.90
C ILE A 161 -4.42 -5.65 -6.24
N LYS A 162 -3.52 -4.76 -6.67
CA LYS A 162 -2.11 -5.10 -6.92
C LYS A 162 -1.43 -5.65 -5.67
N ALA A 163 -1.63 -5.00 -4.52
CA ALA A 163 -1.07 -5.49 -3.25
C ALA A 163 -1.60 -6.89 -2.87
N ILE A 164 -2.88 -7.17 -3.13
CA ILE A 164 -3.46 -8.51 -2.93
C ILE A 164 -2.81 -9.53 -3.89
N ILE A 165 -2.69 -9.20 -5.18
CA ILE A 165 -2.05 -10.06 -6.17
C ILE A 165 -0.61 -10.38 -5.75
N ASP A 166 0.17 -9.37 -5.38
CA ASP A 166 1.57 -9.54 -4.98
C ASP A 166 1.70 -10.36 -3.70
N ALA A 167 0.80 -10.18 -2.74
CA ALA A 167 0.75 -10.99 -1.53
C ALA A 167 0.47 -12.47 -1.84
N LEU A 168 -0.50 -12.75 -2.71
CA LEU A 168 -0.81 -14.11 -3.15
C LEU A 168 0.37 -14.77 -3.86
N LEU A 169 1.03 -14.04 -4.76
CA LEU A 169 2.22 -14.53 -5.47
C LEU A 169 3.37 -14.82 -4.51
N LEU A 170 3.64 -13.94 -3.54
CA LEU A 170 4.67 -14.14 -2.52
C LEU A 170 4.38 -15.37 -1.64
N LEU A 171 3.11 -15.61 -1.33
CA LEU A 171 2.65 -16.73 -0.51
C LEU A 171 2.46 -18.03 -1.30
N GLY A 172 2.60 -18.00 -2.63
CA GLY A 172 2.35 -19.15 -3.51
C GLY A 172 0.90 -19.63 -3.47
N LYS A 173 -0.06 -18.71 -3.27
CA LYS A 173 -1.50 -19.00 -3.23
C LYS A 173 -2.16 -18.67 -4.56
N ASP A 174 -3.11 -19.47 -4.97
CA ASP A 174 -3.82 -19.35 -6.25
C ASP A 174 -5.23 -18.74 -6.12
N HIS A 175 -5.67 -18.48 -4.89
CA HIS A 175 -6.96 -17.85 -4.59
C HIS A 175 -6.95 -17.09 -3.26
N ILE A 176 -7.98 -16.26 -3.06
CA ILE A 176 -8.29 -15.57 -1.82
C ILE A 176 -9.81 -15.65 -1.57
N THR A 177 -10.23 -15.69 -0.31
CA THR A 177 -11.65 -15.78 0.06
C THR A 177 -12.16 -14.45 0.58
N LEU A 178 -13.15 -13.86 -0.09
CA LEU A 178 -13.85 -12.66 0.39
C LEU A 178 -14.90 -13.05 1.42
N LEU A 179 -14.86 -12.41 2.59
CA LEU A 179 -15.67 -12.73 3.76
C LEU A 179 -16.81 -11.74 4.01
N SER A 180 -16.71 -10.51 3.52
CA SER A 180 -17.70 -9.44 3.69
C SER A 180 -18.59 -9.29 2.46
N LYS A 181 -19.79 -8.71 2.64
CA LYS A 181 -20.68 -8.32 1.55
C LYS A 181 -20.70 -6.82 1.37
N ALA A 182 -20.63 -6.35 0.12
CA ALA A 182 -20.85 -4.96 -0.20
C ALA A 182 -22.28 -4.55 0.16
N LYS A 183 -22.45 -3.37 0.75
CA LYS A 183 -23.74 -2.80 1.12
C LYS A 183 -23.95 -1.47 0.40
N LYS A 184 -25.16 -1.28 -0.15
CA LYS A 184 -25.46 -0.15 -1.03
C LYS A 184 -25.38 1.21 -0.33
N ASP A 185 -25.72 1.27 0.96
CA ASP A 185 -25.93 2.53 1.69
C ASP A 185 -24.93 2.75 2.83
N CYS A 186 -23.89 1.92 2.94
CA CYS A 186 -22.85 2.12 3.93
C CYS A 186 -21.48 1.62 3.45
N VAL A 187 -20.44 2.30 3.91
CA VAL A 187 -19.06 1.89 3.66
C VAL A 187 -18.75 0.67 4.50
N VAL A 188 -18.52 -0.47 3.86
CA VAL A 188 -18.07 -1.71 4.48
C VAL A 188 -16.70 -2.03 3.93
N PHE A 189 -15.74 -2.33 4.79
CA PHE A 189 -14.44 -2.80 4.33
C PHE A 189 -14.55 -4.18 3.66
N ALA A 190 -13.76 -4.40 2.62
CA ALA A 190 -13.60 -5.71 2.02
C ALA A 190 -12.61 -6.52 2.85
N TYR A 191 -13.08 -7.63 3.43
CA TYR A 191 -12.27 -8.54 4.25
C TYR A 191 -11.96 -9.80 3.47
N PHE A 192 -10.70 -10.10 3.35
CA PHE A 192 -10.20 -11.25 2.60
C PHE A 192 -9.41 -12.16 3.52
N ARG A 193 -9.66 -13.47 3.43
CA ARG A 193 -8.88 -14.52 4.08
C ARG A 193 -8.02 -15.22 3.03
N ILE A 194 -6.72 -15.24 3.21
CA ILE A 194 -5.81 -16.04 2.39
C ILE A 194 -5.80 -17.48 2.91
N ASP A 195 -5.61 -17.63 4.22
CA ASP A 195 -5.72 -18.89 4.96
C ASP A 195 -6.05 -18.61 6.44
N GLU A 196 -5.91 -19.60 7.30
CA GLU A 196 -6.23 -19.47 8.73
C GLU A 196 -5.36 -18.44 9.49
N ASN A 197 -4.19 -18.10 8.95
CA ASN A 197 -3.22 -17.22 9.59
C ASN A 197 -3.23 -15.80 9.03
N ILE A 198 -3.71 -15.59 7.80
CA ILE A 198 -3.53 -14.33 7.08
C ILE A 198 -4.86 -13.77 6.61
N THR A 199 -5.15 -12.54 7.05
CA THR A 199 -6.32 -11.75 6.64
C THR A 199 -5.87 -10.42 6.06
N ILE A 200 -6.47 -10.01 4.95
CA ILE A 200 -6.30 -8.69 4.34
C ILE A 200 -7.60 -7.91 4.47
N VAL A 201 -7.46 -6.63 4.74
CA VAL A 201 -8.57 -5.68 4.82
C VAL A 201 -8.32 -4.55 3.86
N VAL A 202 -9.32 -4.17 3.08
CA VAL A 202 -9.22 -3.08 2.11
C VAL A 202 -10.42 -2.16 2.23
N ALA A 203 -10.16 -0.85 2.27
CA ALA A 203 -11.19 0.16 2.16
C ALA A 203 -11.69 0.23 0.70
N PRO A 204 -13.00 0.17 0.45
CA PRO A 204 -13.54 0.38 -0.88
C PRO A 204 -13.36 1.84 -1.30
N TYR A 205 -13.34 2.08 -2.59
CA TYR A 205 -13.36 3.42 -3.15
C TYR A 205 -14.72 4.07 -2.89
N CYS A 206 -14.73 5.24 -2.27
CA CYS A 206 -15.94 5.92 -1.79
C CYS A 206 -16.29 7.19 -2.60
N ASP A 207 -15.81 7.33 -3.82
CA ASP A 207 -16.26 8.43 -4.67
C ASP A 207 -17.63 8.12 -5.28
N PHE A 208 -18.68 8.62 -4.65
CA PHE A 208 -20.07 8.43 -5.08
C PHE A 208 -20.37 9.04 -6.46
N ASN A 209 -19.46 9.83 -7.03
CA ASN A 209 -19.57 10.38 -8.38
C ASN A 209 -19.03 9.43 -9.45
N LYS A 210 -18.22 8.45 -9.08
CA LYS A 210 -17.69 7.43 -9.98
C LYS A 210 -18.64 6.24 -10.02
N ILE A 211 -19.52 6.23 -11.01
CA ILE A 211 -20.58 5.22 -11.15
C ILE A 211 -20.09 3.94 -11.85
N LEU A 212 -18.97 3.99 -12.56
CA LEU A 212 -18.46 2.87 -13.36
C LEU A 212 -17.05 2.47 -12.92
N ALA A 213 -16.84 1.16 -12.77
CA ALA A 213 -15.52 0.57 -12.64
C ALA A 213 -14.81 0.56 -14.00
N ASP A 214 -13.48 0.66 -13.97
CA ASP A 214 -12.62 0.58 -15.16
C ASP A 214 -12.41 -0.88 -15.59
N ALA A 215 -12.54 -1.81 -14.64
CA ALA A 215 -12.51 -3.25 -14.87
C ALA A 215 -13.38 -3.99 -13.84
N LYS A 216 -13.67 -5.27 -14.12
CA LYS A 216 -14.46 -6.15 -13.26
C LYS A 216 -13.78 -7.49 -13.08
N VAL A 217 -13.78 -8.01 -11.86
CA VAL A 217 -13.35 -9.38 -11.58
C VAL A 217 -14.47 -10.35 -11.97
N GLU A 218 -14.21 -11.21 -12.92
CA GLU A 218 -15.09 -12.32 -13.27
C GLU A 218 -14.88 -13.48 -12.29
N LEU A 219 -15.96 -13.94 -11.69
CA LEU A 219 -15.98 -14.95 -10.61
C LEU A 219 -16.41 -16.32 -11.17
#